data_b9ff655f0d9d2eb30045c2eb95b3369a
#
_entry.id   b9ff655f0d9d2eb30045c2eb95b3369a
#
_cell.length_a   1.000
_cell.length_b   1.000
_cell.length_c   1.000
_cell.angle_alpha   90.00
_cell.angle_beta   90.00
_cell.angle_gamma   90.00
#
_symmetry.space_group_name_H-M   'P 1'
#
loop_
_entity.id
_entity.type
_entity.pdbx_description
1 polymer ?
#
loop_
_entity_poly.entity_id
_entity_poly.type
_entity_poly.pdbx_seq_one_letter_code
_entity_poly.pdbx_strand_id
1 'polypeptide(L)'
;MLSRLEEGGKIIIIMTRWASDDLAGRAIEHFGDKAKVITMKALQDDGTMLCDDVLSYESYQEKCRAMGEDIASANYQQIPIDLKGCLYSELKTYEHIPCNEAGEPLFTQIKNYTDTADTGEDWLASITYGIYNKEAYIIDVVFTKAAMEQTEPAVADMLYRNRVNVADFESNNGGRGFARQVTRLLRDEYKSNYTKVVAFHQSKNKEARILSNATWVMDHIYFPKNWADKWPEFYKAITRYQREGKNEHDDAPDALTGIAEKLTAPDYKSTRTNIY
;
A
#
# COMPACT_ATOMS: atom_id res chain seq x y z
N MET A 1 27.38 -8.45 -19.41
CA MET A 1 28.40 -9.26 -18.70
C MET A 1 29.01 -10.31 -19.63
N LEU A 2 28.24 -11.14 -20.32
CA LEU A 2 28.73 -12.17 -21.24
C LEU A 2 29.62 -11.66 -22.40
N SER A 3 29.37 -10.45 -22.87
CA SER A 3 30.15 -9.82 -23.98
C SER A 3 31.62 -9.52 -23.65
N ARG A 4 32.04 -9.67 -22.40
CA ARG A 4 33.41 -9.46 -21.92
C ARG A 4 34.09 -10.74 -21.46
N LEU A 5 33.44 -11.88 -21.63
CA LEU A 5 33.98 -13.18 -21.24
C LEU A 5 34.86 -13.70 -22.41
N GLU A 6 36.12 -13.94 -22.13
CA GLU A 6 37.03 -14.56 -23.07
C GLU A 6 36.79 -16.07 -23.19
N GLU A 7 37.29 -16.68 -24.27
CA GLU A 7 37.18 -18.13 -24.47
C GLU A 7 37.84 -18.88 -23.32
N GLY A 8 37.09 -19.82 -22.69
CA GLY A 8 37.52 -20.56 -21.51
C GLY A 8 37.35 -19.80 -20.18
N GLY A 9 36.89 -18.55 -20.23
CA GLY A 9 36.59 -17.76 -19.02
C GLY A 9 35.50 -18.38 -18.16
N LYS A 10 35.54 -18.10 -16.85
CA LYS A 10 34.55 -18.57 -15.85
C LYS A 10 33.79 -17.39 -15.25
N ILE A 11 32.51 -17.60 -14.99
CA ILE A 11 31.66 -16.65 -14.27
C ILE A 11 31.41 -17.21 -12.88
N ILE A 12 31.59 -16.38 -11.85
CA ILE A 12 31.23 -16.69 -10.47
C ILE A 12 30.20 -15.64 -10.04
N ILE A 13 29.01 -16.09 -9.61
CA ILE A 13 27.95 -15.27 -9.07
C ILE A 13 27.79 -15.62 -7.60
N ILE A 14 27.96 -14.65 -6.71
CA ILE A 14 27.76 -14.80 -5.27
C ILE A 14 26.68 -13.81 -4.86
N MET A 15 25.53 -14.29 -4.39
CA MET A 15 24.41 -13.47 -3.96
C MET A 15 23.44 -14.29 -3.11
N THR A 16 22.59 -13.60 -2.36
CA THR A 16 21.37 -14.20 -1.78
C THR A 16 20.27 -14.25 -2.84
N ARG A 17 19.38 -15.25 -2.73
CA ARG A 17 18.33 -15.51 -3.71
C ARG A 17 17.04 -14.75 -3.34
N TRP A 18 16.75 -13.67 -4.06
CA TRP A 18 15.58 -12.83 -3.78
C TRP A 18 14.36 -13.17 -4.64
N ALA A 19 14.57 -13.55 -5.89
CA ALA A 19 13.52 -13.92 -6.82
C ALA A 19 13.97 -15.11 -7.67
N SER A 20 13.01 -15.87 -8.21
CA SER A 20 13.33 -17.00 -9.10
C SER A 20 14.06 -16.55 -10.38
N ASP A 21 13.78 -15.33 -10.87
CA ASP A 21 14.38 -14.72 -12.04
C ASP A 21 15.50 -13.72 -11.74
N ASP A 22 16.05 -13.72 -10.50
CA ASP A 22 17.23 -12.93 -10.16
C ASP A 22 18.46 -13.31 -11.02
N LEU A 23 19.58 -12.59 -10.86
CA LEU A 23 20.77 -12.85 -11.68
C LEU A 23 21.24 -14.29 -11.62
N ALA A 24 21.20 -14.92 -10.44
CA ALA A 24 21.56 -16.33 -10.29
C ALA A 24 20.52 -17.26 -10.95
N GLY A 25 19.22 -16.98 -10.80
CA GLY A 25 18.15 -17.73 -11.46
C GLY A 25 18.27 -17.71 -12.97
N ARG A 26 18.45 -16.52 -13.58
CA ARG A 26 18.67 -16.37 -15.02
C ARG A 26 19.95 -17.07 -15.49
N ALA A 27 21.00 -17.05 -14.67
CA ALA A 27 22.24 -17.75 -15.01
C ALA A 27 22.06 -19.29 -14.97
N ILE A 28 21.34 -19.79 -13.98
CA ILE A 28 21.00 -21.22 -13.87
C ILE A 28 20.18 -21.66 -15.08
N GLU A 29 19.14 -20.90 -15.43
CA GLU A 29 18.31 -21.20 -16.60
C GLU A 29 19.11 -21.15 -17.92
N HIS A 30 19.97 -20.13 -18.09
CA HIS A 30 20.75 -19.95 -19.31
C HIS A 30 21.83 -21.04 -19.49
N PHE A 31 22.53 -21.41 -18.41
CA PHE A 31 23.65 -22.35 -18.49
C PHE A 31 23.25 -23.81 -18.23
N GLY A 32 22.09 -24.05 -17.64
CA GLY A 32 21.57 -25.39 -17.33
C GLY A 32 22.60 -26.26 -16.62
N ASP A 33 22.87 -27.46 -17.14
CA ASP A 33 23.80 -28.44 -16.54
C ASP A 33 25.27 -27.96 -16.48
N LYS A 34 25.61 -26.90 -17.17
CA LYS A 34 26.95 -26.25 -17.11
C LYS A 34 27.11 -25.37 -15.88
N ALA A 35 26.04 -25.01 -15.22
CA ALA A 35 26.07 -24.20 -14.01
C ALA A 35 26.30 -25.10 -12.78
N LYS A 36 27.37 -24.85 -12.04
CA LYS A 36 27.55 -25.48 -10.72
C LYS A 36 26.89 -24.59 -9.67
N VAL A 37 25.78 -25.02 -9.10
CA VAL A 37 25.05 -24.32 -8.05
C VAL A 37 25.50 -24.85 -6.69
N ILE A 38 25.84 -23.91 -5.79
CA ILE A 38 26.16 -24.18 -4.38
C ILE A 38 25.21 -23.35 -3.54
N THR A 39 24.31 -24.02 -2.82
CA THR A 39 23.35 -23.36 -1.93
C THR A 39 23.77 -23.54 -0.48
N MET A 40 23.94 -22.44 0.25
CA MET A 40 24.33 -22.42 1.66
C MET A 40 23.21 -21.82 2.49
N LYS A 41 22.39 -22.66 3.11
CA LYS A 41 21.31 -22.24 4.01
C LYS A 41 21.91 -21.84 5.37
N ALA A 42 21.35 -20.84 6.05
CA ALA A 42 21.76 -20.49 7.40
C ALA A 42 21.34 -21.56 8.42
N LEU A 43 20.09 -21.99 8.37
CA LEU A 43 19.60 -23.15 9.14
C LEU A 43 19.64 -24.40 8.26
N GLN A 44 20.40 -25.39 8.67
CA GLN A 44 20.58 -26.66 7.95
C GLN A 44 19.36 -27.57 8.14
N ASP A 45 19.24 -28.59 7.29
CA ASP A 45 18.10 -29.51 7.31
C ASP A 45 18.10 -30.42 8.56
N ASP A 46 19.23 -30.53 9.26
CA ASP A 46 19.37 -31.23 10.55
C ASP A 46 19.08 -30.36 11.77
N GLY A 47 18.68 -29.08 11.56
CA GLY A 47 18.37 -28.13 12.61
C GLY A 47 19.58 -27.38 13.19
N THR A 48 20.79 -27.61 12.68
CA THR A 48 22.00 -26.87 13.09
C THR A 48 22.16 -25.59 12.29
N MET A 49 22.86 -24.61 12.86
CA MET A 49 23.24 -23.42 12.12
C MET A 49 24.47 -23.66 11.26
N LEU A 50 24.53 -23.06 10.05
CA LEU A 50 25.70 -23.14 9.18
C LEU A 50 26.97 -22.63 9.86
N CYS A 51 26.85 -21.59 10.66
CA CYS A 51 27.93 -20.99 11.44
C CYS A 51 27.33 -20.32 12.69
N ASP A 52 27.26 -21.06 13.78
CA ASP A 52 26.61 -20.62 15.02
C ASP A 52 27.34 -19.44 15.67
N ASP A 53 28.68 -19.38 15.50
CA ASP A 53 29.50 -18.24 15.96
C ASP A 53 29.18 -16.90 15.26
N VAL A 54 28.62 -16.97 14.04
CA VAL A 54 28.27 -15.77 13.25
C VAL A 54 26.78 -15.43 13.40
N LEU A 55 25.94 -16.45 13.44
CA LEU A 55 24.50 -16.33 13.57
C LEU A 55 23.96 -17.47 14.40
N SER A 56 23.68 -17.22 15.68
CA SER A 56 23.09 -18.20 16.58
C SER A 56 21.62 -18.46 16.19
N TYR A 57 21.10 -19.62 16.62
CA TYR A 57 19.70 -19.99 16.35
C TYR A 57 18.71 -18.97 16.91
N GLU A 58 18.94 -18.47 18.13
CA GLU A 58 18.11 -17.42 18.75
C GLU A 58 18.11 -16.14 17.92
N SER A 59 19.28 -15.67 17.51
CA SER A 59 19.43 -14.48 16.68
C SER A 59 18.79 -14.64 15.30
N TYR A 60 18.89 -15.83 14.71
CA TYR A 60 18.18 -16.20 13.48
C TYR A 60 16.67 -16.09 13.66
N GLN A 61 16.11 -16.64 14.74
CA GLN A 61 14.69 -16.59 15.06
C GLN A 61 14.18 -15.15 15.24
N GLU A 62 14.94 -14.30 15.95
CA GLU A 62 14.61 -12.88 16.11
C GLU A 62 14.57 -12.14 14.78
N LYS A 63 15.57 -12.39 13.92
CA LYS A 63 15.62 -11.79 12.59
C LYS A 63 14.47 -12.26 11.70
N CYS A 64 14.10 -13.53 11.75
CA CYS A 64 12.93 -14.06 11.02
C CYS A 64 11.64 -13.36 11.45
N ARG A 65 11.43 -13.16 12.76
CA ARG A 65 10.26 -12.43 13.28
C ARG A 65 10.25 -10.97 12.85
N ALA A 66 11.42 -10.32 12.85
CA ALA A 66 11.55 -8.90 12.51
C ALA A 66 11.35 -8.63 11.00
N MET A 67 11.83 -9.53 10.15
CA MET A 67 11.79 -9.35 8.68
C MET A 67 10.53 -9.91 8.01
N GLY A 68 9.83 -10.82 8.69
CA GLY A 68 8.81 -11.67 8.09
C GLY A 68 9.39 -12.92 7.42
N GLU A 69 8.55 -13.94 7.32
CA GLU A 69 8.94 -15.31 6.91
C GLU A 69 9.51 -15.34 5.48
N ASP A 70 8.91 -14.59 4.57
CA ASP A 70 9.31 -14.52 3.16
C ASP A 70 10.73 -13.94 3.00
N ILE A 71 10.99 -12.78 3.59
CA ILE A 71 12.30 -12.12 3.50
C ILE A 71 13.38 -12.98 4.17
N ALA A 72 13.06 -13.57 5.30
CA ALA A 72 13.96 -14.48 6.01
C ALA A 72 14.29 -15.73 5.17
N SER A 73 13.29 -16.30 4.48
CA SER A 73 13.47 -17.44 3.59
C SER A 73 14.43 -17.11 2.43
N ALA A 74 14.26 -15.97 1.78
CA ALA A 74 15.15 -15.53 0.71
C ALA A 74 16.58 -15.29 1.21
N ASN A 75 16.72 -14.51 2.30
CA ASN A 75 18.03 -14.12 2.82
C ASN A 75 18.81 -15.27 3.44
N TYR A 76 18.14 -16.08 4.26
CA TYR A 76 18.82 -17.07 5.10
C TYR A 76 18.70 -18.50 4.59
N GLN A 77 17.61 -18.84 3.90
CA GLN A 77 17.41 -20.20 3.41
C GLN A 77 17.71 -20.34 1.91
N GLN A 78 18.03 -19.23 1.23
CA GLN A 78 18.30 -19.21 -0.21
C GLN A 78 17.14 -19.77 -1.05
N ILE A 79 15.93 -19.71 -0.51
CA ILE A 79 14.71 -20.07 -1.21
C ILE A 79 14.19 -18.81 -1.85
N PRO A 80 14.29 -18.67 -3.19
CA PRO A 80 13.77 -17.49 -3.86
C PRO A 80 12.27 -17.41 -3.63
N ILE A 81 11.81 -16.25 -3.19
CA ILE A 81 10.40 -15.96 -3.11
C ILE A 81 9.97 -15.62 -4.52
N ASP A 82 8.98 -16.32 -5.03
CA ASP A 82 8.29 -15.85 -6.22
C ASP A 82 7.43 -14.66 -5.78
N LEU A 83 8.06 -13.49 -5.78
CA LEU A 83 7.40 -12.20 -5.48
C LEU A 83 6.34 -11.84 -6.54
N LYS A 84 6.08 -12.71 -7.51
CA LYS A 84 4.96 -12.66 -8.46
C LYS A 84 3.64 -12.98 -7.77
N GLY A 85 3.39 -12.32 -6.64
CA GLY A 85 2.13 -12.42 -5.91
C GLY A 85 1.49 -11.05 -5.74
N CYS A 86 0.21 -11.04 -5.45
CA CYS A 86 -0.47 -9.81 -5.08
C CYS A 86 0.20 -9.19 -3.86
N LEU A 87 0.41 -7.86 -3.89
CA LEU A 87 1.06 -7.13 -2.81
C LEU A 87 0.29 -7.27 -1.49
N TYR A 88 -1.03 -7.19 -1.57
CA TYR A 88 -1.92 -7.28 -0.42
C TYR A 88 -2.47 -8.71 -0.33
N SER A 89 -1.77 -9.56 0.41
CA SER A 89 -2.11 -10.98 0.58
C SER A 89 -3.31 -11.20 1.49
N GLU A 90 -3.47 -10.33 2.49
CA GLU A 90 -4.56 -10.42 3.46
C GLU A 90 -5.00 -9.01 3.88
N LEU A 91 -6.26 -8.67 3.64
CA LEU A 91 -6.84 -7.37 4.01
C LEU A 91 -7.90 -7.57 5.08
N LYS A 92 -7.85 -6.76 6.13
CA LYS A 92 -8.79 -6.82 7.23
C LYS A 92 -10.17 -6.32 6.79
N THR A 93 -11.20 -6.97 7.30
CA THR A 93 -12.58 -6.58 7.02
C THR A 93 -13.39 -6.41 8.30
N TYR A 94 -14.47 -5.63 8.23
CA TYR A 94 -15.43 -5.44 9.32
C TYR A 94 -16.86 -5.67 8.81
N GLU A 95 -17.72 -6.17 9.71
CA GLU A 95 -19.18 -6.26 9.48
C GLU A 95 -19.88 -4.99 9.96
N HIS A 96 -19.45 -4.49 11.11
CA HIS A 96 -19.99 -3.28 11.74
C HIS A 96 -18.84 -2.35 12.13
N ILE A 97 -19.03 -1.05 11.93
CA ILE A 97 -18.08 -0.04 12.40
C ILE A 97 -18.06 -0.05 13.93
N PRO A 98 -16.94 0.34 14.56
CA PRO A 98 -16.88 0.51 16.01
C PRO A 98 -17.95 1.49 16.51
N CYS A 99 -18.85 1.03 17.39
CA CYS A 99 -19.91 1.82 17.97
C CYS A 99 -19.94 1.68 19.51
N ASN A 100 -20.50 2.69 20.18
CA ASN A 100 -20.81 2.61 21.60
C ASN A 100 -22.11 1.80 21.85
N GLU A 101 -22.51 1.65 23.11
CA GLU A 101 -23.75 0.94 23.49
C GLU A 101 -25.02 1.58 22.92
N ALA A 102 -24.99 2.86 22.57
CA ALA A 102 -26.10 3.58 21.94
C ALA A 102 -26.10 3.45 20.40
N GLY A 103 -25.13 2.72 19.82
CA GLY A 103 -24.99 2.55 18.36
C GLY A 103 -24.31 3.73 17.65
N GLU A 104 -23.72 4.67 18.39
CA GLU A 104 -23.03 5.81 17.79
C GLU A 104 -21.59 5.44 17.42
N PRO A 105 -21.11 5.85 16.23
CA PRO A 105 -19.73 5.57 15.80
C PRO A 105 -18.67 6.12 16.76
N LEU A 106 -17.69 5.31 17.11
CA LEU A 106 -16.57 5.67 17.99
C LEU A 106 -15.40 6.33 17.24
N PHE A 107 -15.60 6.79 16.01
CA PHE A 107 -14.56 7.45 15.26
C PHE A 107 -14.15 8.77 15.91
N THR A 108 -12.85 8.96 16.10
CA THR A 108 -12.30 10.22 16.60
C THR A 108 -12.41 11.33 15.54
N GLN A 109 -12.27 10.96 14.27
CA GLN A 109 -12.44 11.81 13.08
C GLN A 109 -12.88 10.96 11.89
N ILE A 110 -13.61 11.58 10.97
CA ILE A 110 -13.82 11.05 9.62
C ILE A 110 -12.97 11.90 8.68
N LYS A 111 -12.10 11.24 7.93
CA LYS A 111 -11.19 11.88 6.97
C LYS A 111 -11.39 11.35 5.57
N ASN A 112 -10.83 12.07 4.63
CA ASN A 112 -10.76 11.63 3.25
C ASN A 112 -9.35 11.83 2.72
N TYR A 113 -8.92 10.94 1.86
CA TYR A 113 -7.71 11.06 1.06
C TYR A 113 -8.07 10.94 -0.41
N THR A 114 -7.62 11.89 -1.22
CA THR A 114 -7.91 11.90 -2.66
C THR A 114 -6.61 12.05 -3.45
N ASP A 115 -6.31 11.03 -4.26
CA ASP A 115 -5.38 11.12 -5.38
C ASP A 115 -6.17 11.50 -6.62
N THR A 116 -5.83 12.66 -7.21
CA THR A 116 -6.59 13.22 -8.34
C THR A 116 -5.98 12.76 -9.66
N ALA A 117 -6.81 12.24 -10.57
CA ALA A 117 -6.41 11.96 -11.94
C ALA A 117 -6.09 13.27 -12.70
N ASP A 118 -5.00 13.27 -13.48
CA ASP A 118 -4.59 14.44 -14.27
C ASP A 118 -5.24 14.49 -15.66
N THR A 119 -5.39 13.34 -16.30
CA THR A 119 -5.98 13.22 -17.64
C THR A 119 -6.68 11.86 -17.78
N GLY A 120 -7.67 11.76 -18.68
CA GLY A 120 -8.64 10.66 -18.81
C GLY A 120 -8.13 9.21 -18.92
N GLU A 121 -6.85 8.93 -18.71
CA GLU A 121 -6.29 7.57 -18.60
C GLU A 121 -6.06 7.13 -17.15
N ASP A 122 -5.92 8.07 -16.21
CA ASP A 122 -5.67 7.80 -14.79
C ASP A 122 -6.98 7.69 -14.00
N TRP A 123 -6.95 6.94 -12.91
CA TRP A 123 -8.07 6.81 -12.00
C TRP A 123 -8.03 7.88 -10.91
N LEU A 124 -9.16 8.56 -10.71
CA LEU A 124 -9.38 9.27 -9.46
C LEU A 124 -9.63 8.24 -8.36
N ALA A 125 -8.87 8.33 -7.28
CA ALA A 125 -9.07 7.53 -6.07
C ALA A 125 -9.36 8.46 -4.88
N SER A 126 -10.62 8.54 -4.45
CA SER A 126 -11.04 9.31 -3.28
C SER A 126 -11.63 8.38 -2.24
N ILE A 127 -11.01 8.29 -1.07
CA ILE A 127 -11.31 7.31 -0.02
C ILE A 127 -11.68 8.04 1.27
N THR A 128 -12.91 7.82 1.75
CA THR A 128 -13.36 8.31 3.05
C THR A 128 -13.22 7.22 4.10
N TYR A 129 -12.65 7.56 5.24
CA TYR A 129 -12.37 6.62 6.33
C TYR A 129 -12.59 7.25 7.71
N GLY A 130 -13.08 6.44 8.64
CA GLY A 130 -13.17 6.77 10.05
C GLY A 130 -11.93 6.30 10.80
N ILE A 131 -11.48 7.07 11.79
CA ILE A 131 -10.31 6.75 12.60
C ILE A 131 -10.75 6.24 13.97
N TYR A 132 -10.34 5.03 14.32
CA TYR A 132 -10.53 4.45 15.65
C TYR A 132 -9.27 3.70 16.08
N ASN A 133 -8.73 3.99 17.26
CA ASN A 133 -7.51 3.38 17.81
C ASN A 133 -6.29 3.45 16.86
N LYS A 134 -6.13 4.53 16.10
CA LYS A 134 -5.10 4.73 15.06
C LYS A 134 -5.24 3.81 13.84
N GLU A 135 -6.36 3.15 13.69
CA GLU A 135 -6.72 2.33 12.54
C GLU A 135 -7.71 3.09 11.65
N ALA A 136 -7.71 2.76 10.36
CA ALA A 136 -8.60 3.36 9.36
C ALA A 136 -9.71 2.37 8.98
N TYR A 137 -10.95 2.79 9.10
CA TYR A 137 -12.13 2.05 8.66
C TYR A 137 -12.68 2.70 7.40
N ILE A 138 -12.55 2.05 6.26
CA ILE A 138 -13.02 2.59 4.97
C ILE A 138 -14.55 2.63 4.97
N ILE A 139 -15.10 3.83 4.82
CA ILE A 139 -16.55 4.08 4.86
C ILE A 139 -17.11 4.17 3.44
N ASP A 140 -16.40 4.91 2.58
CA ASP A 140 -16.87 5.24 1.23
C ASP A 140 -15.71 5.48 0.26
N VAL A 141 -15.94 5.15 -1.03
CA VAL A 141 -14.92 5.27 -2.08
C VAL A 141 -15.55 5.81 -3.36
N VAL A 142 -14.91 6.79 -3.95
CA VAL A 142 -15.09 7.17 -5.36
C VAL A 142 -13.84 6.76 -6.11
N PHE A 143 -13.95 5.76 -6.97
CA PHE A 143 -12.88 5.25 -7.81
C PHE A 143 -13.35 5.15 -9.25
N THR A 144 -12.86 6.02 -10.14
CA THR A 144 -13.39 6.17 -11.49
C THR A 144 -12.43 6.88 -12.43
N LYS A 145 -12.56 6.61 -13.74
CA LYS A 145 -11.90 7.36 -14.83
C LYS A 145 -12.77 8.48 -15.42
N ALA A 146 -13.89 8.78 -14.77
CA ALA A 146 -14.78 9.84 -15.26
C ALA A 146 -14.08 11.21 -15.24
N ALA A 147 -14.52 12.10 -16.13
CA ALA A 147 -14.00 13.45 -16.23
C ALA A 147 -14.25 14.28 -14.95
N MET A 148 -13.46 15.34 -14.76
CA MET A 148 -13.51 16.19 -13.56
C MET A 148 -14.90 16.77 -13.30
N GLU A 149 -15.65 17.11 -14.34
CA GLU A 149 -17.02 17.64 -14.25
C GLU A 149 -18.00 16.66 -13.56
N GLN A 150 -17.67 15.36 -13.56
CA GLN A 150 -18.46 14.32 -12.90
C GLN A 150 -17.85 13.95 -11.54
N THR A 151 -16.54 13.94 -11.43
CA THR A 151 -15.85 13.50 -10.22
C THR A 151 -15.83 14.57 -9.12
N GLU A 152 -15.75 15.85 -9.47
CA GLU A 152 -15.82 16.95 -8.50
C GLU A 152 -17.14 16.96 -7.71
N PRO A 153 -18.34 16.91 -8.36
CA PRO A 153 -19.60 16.78 -7.64
C PRO A 153 -19.72 15.49 -6.84
N ALA A 154 -19.25 14.35 -7.39
CA ALA A 154 -19.32 13.05 -6.71
C ALA A 154 -18.48 13.05 -5.42
N VAL A 155 -17.29 13.61 -5.47
CA VAL A 155 -16.45 13.74 -4.27
C VAL A 155 -17.06 14.74 -3.28
N ALA A 156 -17.58 15.89 -3.73
CA ALA A 156 -18.24 16.85 -2.85
C ALA A 156 -19.45 16.22 -2.12
N ASP A 157 -20.28 15.46 -2.84
CA ASP A 157 -21.41 14.72 -2.27
C ASP A 157 -20.93 13.70 -1.22
N MET A 158 -19.92 12.89 -1.55
CA MET A 158 -19.34 11.90 -0.62
C MET A 158 -18.82 12.57 0.66
N LEU A 159 -18.11 13.69 0.55
CA LEU A 159 -17.60 14.44 1.71
C LEU A 159 -18.72 14.97 2.57
N TYR A 160 -19.76 15.51 1.95
CA TYR A 160 -20.91 16.10 2.67
C TYR A 160 -21.72 15.02 3.40
N ARG A 161 -22.17 13.97 2.71
CA ARG A 161 -23.02 12.93 3.32
C ARG A 161 -22.32 12.11 4.41
N ASN A 162 -20.99 11.92 4.30
CA ASN A 162 -20.21 11.24 5.32
C ASN A 162 -19.69 12.19 6.42
N ARG A 163 -20.05 13.48 6.40
CA ARG A 163 -19.63 14.48 7.37
C ARG A 163 -18.12 14.46 7.63
N VAL A 164 -17.35 14.51 6.54
CA VAL A 164 -15.88 14.43 6.60
C VAL A 164 -15.31 15.68 7.29
N ASN A 165 -14.48 15.48 8.32
CA ASN A 165 -13.84 16.58 9.05
C ASN A 165 -12.71 17.22 8.23
N VAL A 166 -11.83 16.40 7.66
CA VAL A 166 -10.68 16.84 6.88
C VAL A 166 -10.55 16.00 5.63
N ALA A 167 -10.43 16.65 4.49
CA ALA A 167 -10.18 16.03 3.21
C ALA A 167 -8.80 16.46 2.69
N ASP A 168 -7.89 15.50 2.56
CA ASP A 168 -6.54 15.68 2.05
C ASP A 168 -6.50 15.36 0.55
N PHE A 169 -6.15 16.34 -0.28
CA PHE A 169 -6.08 16.21 -1.74
C PHE A 169 -4.64 16.31 -2.20
N GLU A 170 -4.18 15.34 -2.99
CA GLU A 170 -2.91 15.49 -3.69
C GLU A 170 -3.02 16.61 -4.74
N SER A 171 -2.09 17.56 -4.68
CA SER A 171 -2.12 18.76 -5.52
C SER A 171 -1.22 18.67 -6.75
N ASN A 172 -0.69 17.51 -7.01
CA ASN A 172 0.07 17.22 -8.22
C ASN A 172 -0.87 17.37 -9.42
N ASN A 173 -0.34 17.82 -10.55
CA ASN A 173 -1.02 17.74 -11.85
C ASN A 173 -2.51 18.20 -11.86
N GLY A 174 -2.81 19.42 -11.41
CA GLY A 174 -4.20 19.94 -11.46
C GLY A 174 -5.00 19.76 -10.17
N GLY A 175 -4.59 18.91 -9.23
CA GLY A 175 -5.33 18.63 -7.99
C GLY A 175 -5.65 19.84 -7.11
N ARG A 176 -4.90 20.96 -7.22
CA ARG A 176 -5.29 22.23 -6.56
C ARG A 176 -6.56 22.83 -7.16
N GLY A 177 -6.77 22.66 -8.47
CA GLY A 177 -7.99 23.10 -9.15
C GLY A 177 -9.18 22.31 -8.65
N PHE A 178 -9.04 20.99 -8.64
CA PHE A 178 -10.03 20.05 -8.14
C PHE A 178 -10.43 20.34 -6.69
N ALA A 179 -9.45 20.48 -5.78
CA ALA A 179 -9.70 20.80 -4.37
C ALA A 179 -10.47 22.13 -4.18
N ARG A 180 -10.14 23.18 -4.97
CA ARG A 180 -10.87 24.46 -4.96
C ARG A 180 -12.30 24.31 -5.43
N GLN A 181 -12.54 23.53 -6.49
CA GLN A 181 -13.88 23.32 -7.01
C GLN A 181 -14.73 22.52 -6.05
N VAL A 182 -14.21 21.43 -5.47
CA VAL A 182 -14.89 20.67 -4.41
C VAL A 182 -15.26 21.56 -3.23
N THR A 183 -14.34 22.43 -2.78
CA THR A 183 -14.60 23.40 -1.70
C THR A 183 -15.73 24.35 -2.08
N ARG A 184 -15.76 24.84 -3.34
CA ARG A 184 -16.82 25.71 -3.84
C ARG A 184 -18.16 24.98 -3.86
N LEU A 185 -18.21 23.74 -4.34
CA LEU A 185 -19.44 22.93 -4.35
C LEU A 185 -19.98 22.70 -2.94
N LEU A 186 -19.14 22.34 -1.99
CA LEU A 186 -19.53 22.18 -0.58
C LEU A 186 -20.18 23.45 -0.03
N ARG A 187 -19.58 24.62 -0.28
CA ARG A 187 -20.10 25.90 0.19
C ARG A 187 -21.37 26.33 -0.56
N ASP A 188 -21.37 26.26 -1.90
CA ASP A 188 -22.39 26.91 -2.73
C ASP A 188 -23.62 26.00 -2.94
N GLU A 189 -23.46 24.71 -3.05
CA GLU A 189 -24.56 23.75 -3.24
C GLU A 189 -25.03 23.14 -1.92
N TYR A 190 -24.11 22.64 -1.10
CA TYR A 190 -24.45 21.97 0.17
C TYR A 190 -24.57 22.96 1.35
N LYS A 191 -24.25 24.26 1.17
CA LYS A 191 -24.25 25.29 2.22
C LYS A 191 -23.44 24.86 3.45
N SER A 192 -22.36 24.09 3.23
CA SER A 192 -21.54 23.48 4.28
C SER A 192 -20.12 24.03 4.29
N ASN A 193 -19.65 24.42 5.48
CA ASN A 193 -18.25 24.74 5.76
C ASN A 193 -17.64 23.74 6.75
N TYR A 194 -18.27 22.58 6.91
CA TYR A 194 -17.86 21.58 7.90
C TYR A 194 -16.53 20.91 7.54
N THR A 195 -16.36 20.56 6.26
CA THR A 195 -15.17 19.87 5.78
C THR A 195 -14.02 20.84 5.52
N LYS A 196 -12.89 20.62 6.20
CA LYS A 196 -11.65 21.30 5.90
C LYS A 196 -10.94 20.61 4.73
N VAL A 197 -10.90 21.24 3.58
CA VAL A 197 -10.15 20.74 2.40
C VAL A 197 -8.71 21.24 2.48
N VAL A 198 -7.74 20.31 2.36
CA VAL A 198 -6.30 20.57 2.41
C VAL A 198 -5.65 20.03 1.15
N ALA A 199 -5.07 20.90 0.34
CA ALA A 199 -4.26 20.48 -0.81
C ALA A 199 -2.78 20.42 -0.40
N PHE A 200 -2.11 19.31 -0.71
CA PHE A 200 -0.70 19.11 -0.39
C PHE A 200 0.04 18.49 -1.59
N HIS A 201 1.35 18.71 -1.66
CA HIS A 201 2.17 18.16 -2.73
C HIS A 201 2.83 16.85 -2.29
N GLN A 202 2.73 15.81 -3.14
CA GLN A 202 3.42 14.54 -2.95
C GLN A 202 4.61 14.45 -3.91
N SER A 203 5.81 14.28 -3.37
CA SER A 203 7.06 14.29 -4.15
C SER A 203 7.81 12.95 -4.18
N LYS A 204 7.36 11.98 -3.38
CA LYS A 204 8.03 10.68 -3.28
C LYS A 204 7.62 9.75 -4.42
N ASN A 205 8.48 8.80 -4.78
CA ASN A 205 8.19 7.78 -5.77
C ASN A 205 7.02 6.89 -5.30
N LYS A 206 5.97 6.77 -6.12
CA LYS A 206 4.74 6.01 -5.82
C LYS A 206 5.04 4.55 -5.47
N GLU A 207 5.75 3.84 -6.33
CA GLU A 207 6.03 2.41 -6.15
C GLU A 207 6.78 2.12 -4.84
N ALA A 208 7.81 2.90 -4.54
CA ALA A 208 8.56 2.77 -3.29
C ALA A 208 7.69 3.05 -2.05
N ARG A 209 6.77 4.02 -2.13
CA ARG A 209 5.80 4.33 -1.06
C ARG A 209 4.83 3.16 -0.84
N ILE A 210 4.25 2.64 -1.93
CA ILE A 210 3.29 1.53 -1.88
C ILE A 210 3.93 0.31 -1.24
N LEU A 211 5.12 -0.09 -1.70
CA LEU A 211 5.83 -1.25 -1.16
C LEU A 211 6.18 -1.08 0.33
N SER A 212 6.69 0.09 0.72
CA SER A 212 7.11 0.34 2.10
C SER A 212 5.95 0.43 3.10
N ASN A 213 4.75 0.78 2.66
CA ASN A 213 3.57 0.89 3.51
C ASN A 213 2.60 -0.30 3.42
N ALA A 214 2.88 -1.29 2.55
CA ALA A 214 1.95 -2.40 2.30
C ALA A 214 1.58 -3.18 3.56
N THR A 215 2.55 -3.49 4.42
CA THR A 215 2.32 -4.18 5.70
C THR A 215 1.41 -3.35 6.61
N TRP A 216 1.69 -2.05 6.73
CA TRP A 216 0.84 -1.18 7.54
C TRP A 216 -0.60 -1.12 7.01
N VAL A 217 -0.78 -1.04 5.69
CA VAL A 217 -2.10 -1.08 5.04
C VAL A 217 -2.84 -2.37 5.39
N MET A 218 -2.19 -3.53 5.30
CA MET A 218 -2.78 -4.83 5.66
C MET A 218 -3.14 -4.92 7.14
N ASP A 219 -2.33 -4.32 8.02
CA ASP A 219 -2.49 -4.44 9.47
C ASP A 219 -3.45 -3.43 10.08
N HIS A 220 -3.67 -2.26 9.44
CA HIS A 220 -4.36 -1.14 10.06
C HIS A 220 -5.52 -0.54 9.24
N ILE A 221 -5.76 -1.03 8.01
CA ILE A 221 -6.90 -0.59 7.21
C ILE A 221 -7.94 -1.70 7.16
N TYR A 222 -9.18 -1.35 7.51
CA TYR A 222 -10.33 -2.25 7.53
C TYR A 222 -11.32 -1.86 6.45
N PHE A 223 -11.75 -2.84 5.66
CA PHE A 223 -12.75 -2.68 4.61
C PHE A 223 -14.11 -3.25 5.06
N PRO A 224 -15.25 -2.71 4.62
CA PRO A 224 -16.53 -3.37 4.87
C PRO A 224 -16.54 -4.75 4.20
N LYS A 225 -17.12 -5.76 4.84
CA LYS A 225 -17.09 -7.15 4.35
C LYS A 225 -17.59 -7.31 2.91
N ASN A 226 -18.53 -6.45 2.49
CA ASN A 226 -19.10 -6.43 1.14
C ASN A 226 -18.43 -5.44 0.17
N TRP A 227 -17.19 -5.00 0.43
CA TRP A 227 -16.54 -3.98 -0.39
C TRP A 227 -16.26 -4.40 -1.84
N ALA A 228 -16.17 -5.72 -2.10
CA ALA A 228 -16.04 -6.25 -3.45
C ALA A 228 -17.30 -5.96 -4.32
N ASP A 229 -18.49 -6.05 -3.70
CA ASP A 229 -19.74 -5.74 -4.37
C ASP A 229 -20.00 -4.23 -4.42
N LYS A 230 -19.59 -3.51 -3.38
CA LYS A 230 -19.82 -2.08 -3.22
C LYS A 230 -18.92 -1.24 -4.15
N TRP A 231 -17.65 -1.65 -4.30
CA TRP A 231 -16.63 -0.96 -5.11
C TRP A 231 -15.81 -1.95 -5.96
N PRO A 232 -16.40 -2.60 -6.97
CA PRO A 232 -15.77 -3.73 -7.66
C PRO A 232 -14.47 -3.37 -8.38
N GLU A 233 -14.37 -2.19 -9.00
CA GLU A 233 -13.14 -1.79 -9.69
C GLU A 233 -12.03 -1.43 -8.68
N PHE A 234 -12.37 -0.78 -7.58
CA PHE A 234 -11.44 -0.51 -6.49
C PHE A 234 -10.94 -1.82 -5.84
N TYR A 235 -11.85 -2.77 -5.58
CA TYR A 235 -11.51 -4.10 -5.09
C TYR A 235 -10.51 -4.80 -6.00
N LYS A 236 -10.76 -4.82 -7.31
CA LYS A 236 -9.85 -5.43 -8.29
C LYS A 236 -8.49 -4.72 -8.32
N ALA A 237 -8.47 -3.38 -8.29
CA ALA A 237 -7.25 -2.60 -8.32
C ALA A 237 -6.35 -2.90 -7.11
N ILE A 238 -6.92 -3.11 -5.93
CA ILE A 238 -6.17 -3.45 -4.72
C ILE A 238 -5.74 -4.92 -4.71
N THR A 239 -6.68 -5.85 -4.92
CA THR A 239 -6.41 -7.29 -4.74
C THR A 239 -5.57 -7.90 -5.86
N ARG A 240 -5.46 -7.24 -7.02
CA ARG A 240 -4.63 -7.70 -8.14
C ARG A 240 -3.31 -6.95 -8.28
N TYR A 241 -3.06 -5.94 -7.45
CA TYR A 241 -1.81 -5.20 -7.50
C TYR A 241 -0.63 -6.12 -7.17
N GLN A 242 0.31 -6.23 -8.11
CA GLN A 242 1.44 -7.12 -7.99
C GLN A 242 2.58 -6.45 -7.23
N ARG A 243 3.25 -7.21 -6.39
CA ARG A 243 4.44 -6.76 -5.64
C ARG A 243 5.61 -6.47 -6.57
N GLU A 244 5.75 -7.25 -7.61
CA GLU A 244 6.76 -7.10 -8.66
C GLU A 244 6.13 -7.17 -10.05
N GLY A 245 6.78 -6.56 -11.01
CA GLY A 245 6.32 -6.50 -12.38
C GLY A 245 5.63 -5.19 -12.70
N LYS A 246 4.99 -5.13 -13.85
CA LYS A 246 4.30 -3.93 -14.32
C LYS A 246 2.84 -3.97 -13.91
N ASN A 247 2.43 -3.08 -13.02
CA ASN A 247 1.04 -2.82 -12.72
C ASN A 247 0.48 -1.83 -13.74
N GLU A 248 -0.75 -2.08 -14.19
CA GLU A 248 -1.42 -1.22 -15.16
C GLU A 248 -1.81 0.12 -14.53
N HIS A 249 -2.24 0.09 -13.27
CA HIS A 249 -2.66 1.24 -12.47
C HIS A 249 -2.20 1.08 -11.02
N ASP A 250 -1.79 2.17 -10.40
CA ASP A 250 -1.31 2.24 -9.02
C ASP A 250 -2.11 3.22 -8.12
N ASP A 251 -3.12 3.89 -8.68
CA ASP A 251 -3.85 4.97 -8.00
C ASP A 251 -4.57 4.52 -6.72
N ALA A 252 -5.20 3.35 -6.74
CA ALA A 252 -5.89 2.81 -5.56
C ALA A 252 -4.90 2.40 -4.44
N PRO A 253 -3.82 1.62 -4.71
CA PRO A 253 -2.77 1.36 -3.74
C PRO A 253 -2.07 2.62 -3.22
N ASP A 254 -1.84 3.62 -4.08
CA ASP A 254 -1.22 4.87 -3.67
C ASP A 254 -2.11 5.68 -2.73
N ALA A 255 -3.41 5.73 -2.98
CA ALA A 255 -4.36 6.38 -2.07
C ALA A 255 -4.41 5.69 -0.68
N LEU A 256 -4.36 4.35 -0.62
CA LEU A 256 -4.23 3.62 0.67
C LEU A 256 -2.91 3.93 1.37
N THR A 257 -1.83 4.01 0.61
CA THR A 257 -0.51 4.42 1.12
C THR A 257 -0.55 5.82 1.69
N GLY A 258 -1.25 6.75 1.02
CA GLY A 258 -1.46 8.10 1.52
C GLY A 258 -2.18 8.14 2.87
N ILE A 259 -3.19 7.28 3.08
CA ILE A 259 -3.85 7.11 4.38
C ILE A 259 -2.84 6.63 5.43
N ALA A 260 -2.03 5.62 5.11
CA ALA A 260 -1.00 5.09 6.00
C ALA A 260 -0.01 6.20 6.43
N GLU A 261 0.52 6.96 5.48
CA GLU A 261 1.45 8.07 5.74
C GLU A 261 0.80 9.16 6.62
N LYS A 262 -0.47 9.48 6.40
CA LYS A 262 -1.19 10.48 7.21
C LYS A 262 -1.43 10.02 8.65
N LEU A 263 -1.59 8.73 8.90
CA LEU A 263 -1.84 8.18 10.24
C LEU A 263 -0.54 7.85 11.00
N THR A 264 0.57 7.62 10.30
CA THR A 264 1.88 7.35 10.89
C THR A 264 2.75 8.59 11.09
N ALA A 265 2.37 9.74 10.49
CA ALA A 265 3.12 10.99 10.61
C ALA A 265 3.30 11.41 12.09
N PRO A 266 4.50 11.88 12.51
CA PRO A 266 4.81 12.21 13.89
C PRO A 266 3.92 13.31 14.49
N ASP A 267 3.37 14.20 13.66
CA ASP A 267 2.54 15.35 14.07
C ASP A 267 1.04 15.02 14.13
N TYR A 268 0.66 13.74 14.01
CA TYR A 268 -0.73 13.34 14.16
C TYR A 268 -1.18 13.49 15.62
N LYS A 269 -1.41 14.72 16.08
CA LYS A 269 -2.13 14.99 17.31
C LYS A 269 -3.62 14.91 17.00
N SER A 270 -4.32 13.94 17.62
CA SER A 270 -5.79 13.93 17.63
C SER A 270 -6.25 15.23 18.32
N THR A 271 -6.57 16.25 17.56
CA THR A 271 -7.28 17.40 18.10
C THR A 271 -8.69 16.93 18.43
N ARG A 272 -8.92 16.57 19.69
CA ARG A 272 -10.27 16.51 20.23
C ARG A 272 -10.86 17.93 20.10
N THR A 273 -11.61 18.14 19.06
CA THR A 273 -12.50 19.30 19.00
C THR A 273 -13.73 18.89 19.81
N ASN A 274 -13.82 19.38 21.05
CA ASN A 274 -15.06 19.34 21.79
C ASN A 274 -16.10 20.10 20.96
N ILE A 275 -17.06 19.38 20.42
CA ILE A 275 -18.25 19.94 19.80
C ILE A 275 -19.30 20.05 20.92
N TYR A 276 -19.50 21.27 21.43
CA TYR A 276 -20.72 21.63 22.16
C TYR A 276 -21.81 21.96 21.16
#